data_107cdcc7333b682b93a984cf5c65a831
#
_entry.id   107cdcc7333b682b93a984cf5c65a831
#
_cell.length_a   1.000
_cell.length_b   1.000
_cell.length_c   1.000
_cell.angle_alpha   90.00
_cell.angle_beta   90.00
_cell.angle_gamma   90.00
#
_symmetry.space_group_name_H-M   'P 1'
#
loop_
_entity.id
_entity.type
_entity.pdbx_description
1 polymer ?
#
loop_
_entity_poly.entity_id
_entity_poly.type
_entity_poly.pdbx_seq_one_letter_code
_entity_poly.pdbx_strand_id
1 'polypeptide(L)'
;MPLDKKTILDAVKEAKEKSGKKKFNQTVDLILNIVEIDMKSPEGKIQEVVELPHATGKPNKVCVIASGELALKARRANADSVIERADLEGLAGKKKELRKLAEEYDIFISEAPLMPLVGRILGPVLGPRGKMPVPVAPNADIASLIAKHRKTIVVRMRNQPIIQCSVGTENMNEEELFDNIQAVLRVLEGKLKRGLKNIKLAYIKTSMGTPVKIKP
;
A
#
# COMPACT_ATOMS: atom_id res chain seq x y z
N MET A 1 12.02 15.71 13.85
CA MET A 1 12.45 16.59 12.75
C MET A 1 11.21 17.18 12.12
N PRO A 2 10.94 18.49 12.16
CA PRO A 2 9.85 19.07 11.40
C PRO A 2 10.24 19.01 9.92
N LEU A 3 9.50 18.21 9.15
CA LEU A 3 9.65 18.18 7.69
C LEU A 3 8.77 19.31 7.13
N ASP A 4 9.39 20.46 6.90
CA ASP A 4 8.70 21.64 6.39
C ASP A 4 8.21 21.42 4.96
N LYS A 5 7.06 22.05 4.63
CA LYS A 5 6.45 21.97 3.28
C LYS A 5 7.46 22.32 2.19
N LYS A 6 8.23 23.38 2.40
CA LYS A 6 9.21 23.88 1.41
C LYS A 6 10.31 22.86 1.14
N THR A 7 10.87 22.24 2.19
CA THR A 7 11.97 21.25 2.06
C THR A 7 11.54 19.98 1.35
N ILE A 8 10.29 19.54 1.55
CA ILE A 8 9.73 18.39 0.85
C ILE A 8 9.52 18.71 -0.63
N LEU A 9 8.94 19.87 -0.94
CA LEU A 9 8.72 20.30 -2.33
C LEU A 9 10.04 20.45 -3.10
N ASP A 10 11.06 21.06 -2.50
CA ASP A 10 12.38 21.20 -3.11
C ASP A 10 13.03 19.83 -3.38
N ALA A 11 12.90 18.89 -2.44
CA ALA A 11 13.40 17.52 -2.62
C ALA A 11 12.63 16.74 -3.71
N VAL A 12 11.32 16.95 -3.83
CA VAL A 12 10.51 16.34 -4.90
C VAL A 12 10.94 16.87 -6.27
N LYS A 13 11.15 18.19 -6.41
CA LYS A 13 11.65 18.83 -7.65
C LYS A 13 12.99 18.27 -8.04
N GLU A 14 13.95 18.28 -7.11
CA GLU A 14 15.29 17.76 -7.34
C GLU A 14 15.28 16.28 -7.74
N ALA A 15 14.42 15.46 -7.11
CA ALA A 15 14.29 14.04 -7.44
C ALA A 15 13.73 13.83 -8.86
N LYS A 16 12.78 14.66 -9.29
CA LYS A 16 12.24 14.63 -10.66
C LYS A 16 13.27 15.08 -11.70
N GLU A 17 14.01 16.14 -11.43
CA GLU A 17 15.07 16.64 -12.32
C GLU A 17 16.20 15.60 -12.49
N LYS A 18 16.61 14.97 -11.39
CA LYS A 18 17.66 13.94 -11.41
C LYS A 18 17.21 12.59 -11.96
N SER A 19 15.90 12.39 -12.19
CA SER A 19 15.37 11.12 -12.69
C SER A 19 15.77 10.81 -14.14
N GLY A 20 15.96 11.84 -14.95
CA GLY A 20 16.17 11.75 -16.40
C GLY A 20 14.94 11.19 -17.13
N LYS A 21 14.75 11.54 -18.37
CA LYS A 21 13.65 11.02 -19.19
C LYS A 21 13.80 9.52 -19.46
N LYS A 22 12.80 8.73 -19.07
CA LYS A 22 12.72 7.29 -19.29
C LYS A 22 11.53 6.96 -20.19
N LYS A 23 11.55 5.74 -20.77
CA LYS A 23 10.47 5.26 -21.66
C LYS A 23 9.21 4.80 -20.89
N PHE A 24 9.18 4.93 -19.58
CA PHE A 24 8.06 4.55 -18.71
C PHE A 24 7.86 5.60 -17.63
N ASN A 25 6.64 5.67 -17.11
CA ASN A 25 6.30 6.57 -16.01
C ASN A 25 6.91 6.03 -14.70
N GLN A 26 7.86 6.77 -14.12
CA GLN A 26 8.56 6.35 -12.91
C GLN A 26 7.70 6.57 -11.67
N THR A 27 7.79 5.65 -10.73
CA THR A 27 7.19 5.78 -9.41
C THR A 27 8.10 6.64 -8.53
N VAL A 28 7.50 7.48 -7.69
CA VAL A 28 8.18 8.24 -6.65
C VAL A 28 8.03 7.51 -5.33
N ASP A 29 9.15 7.11 -4.76
CA ASP A 29 9.22 6.38 -3.50
C ASP A 29 9.73 7.27 -2.37
N LEU A 30 9.05 7.19 -1.22
CA LEU A 30 9.47 7.77 0.04
C LEU A 30 10.19 6.70 0.85
N ILE A 31 11.42 7.02 1.31
CA ILE A 31 12.24 6.14 2.12
C ILE A 31 12.53 6.84 3.45
N LEU A 32 12.12 6.23 4.54
CA LEU A 32 12.29 6.75 5.90
C LEU A 32 13.19 5.81 6.70
N ASN A 33 14.27 6.33 7.22
CA ASN A 33 15.15 5.61 8.15
C ASN A 33 14.74 5.96 9.58
N ILE A 34 14.34 4.93 10.33
CA ILE A 34 13.81 5.06 11.67
C ILE A 34 14.88 4.64 12.68
N VAL A 35 14.94 5.33 13.81
CA VAL A 35 15.89 5.02 14.90
C VAL A 35 15.15 4.84 16.21
N GLU A 36 15.82 4.24 17.18
CA GLU A 36 15.31 4.03 18.53
C GLU A 36 14.03 3.14 18.57
N ILE A 37 13.99 2.14 17.67
CA ILE A 37 12.94 1.10 17.66
C ILE A 37 13.62 -0.27 17.83
N ASP A 38 13.12 -1.04 18.78
CA ASP A 38 13.50 -2.44 18.92
C ASP A 38 12.71 -3.30 17.92
N MET A 39 13.41 -3.85 16.92
CA MET A 39 12.83 -4.72 15.88
C MET A 39 12.26 -6.03 16.43
N LYS A 40 12.61 -6.44 17.63
CA LYS A 40 12.09 -7.65 18.27
C LYS A 40 10.75 -7.41 18.97
N SER A 41 10.47 -6.16 19.33
CA SER A 41 9.22 -5.76 19.95
C SER A 41 8.07 -5.71 18.92
N PRO A 42 6.79 -5.79 19.35
CA PRO A 42 5.64 -5.59 18.46
C PRO A 42 5.68 -4.26 17.72
N GLU A 43 6.30 -3.24 18.32
CA GLU A 43 6.46 -1.90 17.75
C GLU A 43 7.43 -1.86 16.55
N GLY A 44 8.38 -2.81 16.48
CA GLY A 44 9.25 -2.99 15.32
C GLY A 44 8.55 -3.60 14.10
N LYS A 45 7.31 -4.06 14.24
CA LYS A 45 6.53 -4.68 13.16
C LYS A 45 5.36 -3.79 12.74
N ILE A 46 5.68 -2.59 12.28
CA ILE A 46 4.66 -1.67 11.77
C ILE A 46 4.15 -2.19 10.43
N GLN A 47 2.84 -2.39 10.34
CA GLN A 47 2.14 -2.63 9.09
C GLN A 47 0.83 -1.86 9.12
N GLU A 48 0.78 -0.77 8.39
CA GLU A 48 -0.36 0.14 8.35
C GLU A 48 -0.82 0.38 6.93
N VAL A 49 -2.12 0.52 6.80
CA VAL A 49 -2.79 0.81 5.53
C VAL A 49 -3.10 2.29 5.50
N VAL A 50 -2.50 3.01 4.56
CA VAL A 50 -2.63 4.46 4.44
C VAL A 50 -3.43 4.79 3.20
N GLU A 51 -4.53 5.51 3.38
CA GLU A 51 -5.30 6.08 2.27
C GLU A 51 -4.64 7.39 1.83
N LEU A 52 -4.29 7.46 0.53
CA LEU A 52 -3.70 8.65 -0.04
C LEU A 52 -4.78 9.61 -0.53
N PRO A 53 -4.62 10.93 -0.31
CA PRO A 53 -5.51 11.96 -0.86
C PRO A 53 -5.58 11.89 -2.38
N HIS A 54 -4.43 11.74 -3.03
CA HIS A 54 -4.31 11.68 -4.49
C HIS A 54 -3.93 10.27 -4.93
N ALA A 55 -4.56 9.78 -6.01
CA ALA A 55 -4.23 8.48 -6.58
C ALA A 55 -2.79 8.47 -7.09
N THR A 56 -2.06 7.38 -6.84
CA THR A 56 -0.64 7.24 -7.20
C THR A 56 -0.36 7.21 -8.70
N GLY A 57 -1.38 7.37 -9.56
CA GLY A 57 -1.24 7.24 -11.02
C GLY A 57 -1.13 5.79 -11.50
N LYS A 58 -0.96 4.83 -10.59
CA LYS A 58 -1.01 3.39 -10.83
C LYS A 58 -1.95 2.78 -9.79
N PRO A 59 -3.25 2.65 -10.11
CA PRO A 59 -4.23 2.14 -9.16
C PRO A 59 -3.92 0.69 -8.79
N ASN A 60 -4.12 0.35 -7.52
CA ASN A 60 -4.01 -1.03 -7.06
C ASN A 60 -5.08 -1.91 -7.71
N LYS A 61 -4.68 -3.12 -8.09
CA LYS A 61 -5.63 -4.14 -8.53
C LYS A 61 -6.30 -4.78 -7.31
N VAL A 62 -7.63 -4.73 -7.29
CA VAL A 62 -8.45 -5.21 -6.17
C VAL A 62 -9.18 -6.48 -6.56
N CYS A 63 -8.92 -7.56 -5.80
CA CYS A 63 -9.63 -8.82 -5.91
C CYS A 63 -10.66 -8.92 -4.77
N VAL A 64 -11.93 -9.17 -5.11
CA VAL A 64 -13.01 -9.33 -4.14
C VAL A 64 -13.41 -10.80 -4.04
N ILE A 65 -13.49 -11.32 -2.81
CA ILE A 65 -13.92 -12.68 -2.51
C ILE A 65 -15.27 -12.58 -1.80
N ALA A 66 -16.33 -12.85 -2.51
CA ALA A 66 -17.68 -12.66 -2.00
C ALA A 66 -18.67 -13.68 -2.61
N SER A 67 -19.82 -13.81 -1.99
CA SER A 67 -20.91 -14.68 -2.46
C SER A 67 -22.17 -13.89 -2.75
N GLY A 68 -23.02 -14.43 -3.63
CA GLY A 68 -24.37 -13.93 -3.90
C GLY A 68 -24.43 -12.45 -4.31
N GLU A 69 -25.20 -11.68 -3.55
CA GLU A 69 -25.48 -10.26 -3.88
C GLU A 69 -24.22 -9.38 -3.80
N LEU A 70 -23.34 -9.64 -2.85
CA LEU A 70 -22.09 -8.87 -2.71
C LEU A 70 -21.15 -9.10 -3.90
N ALA A 71 -21.11 -10.31 -4.46
CA ALA A 71 -20.34 -10.61 -5.66
C ALA A 71 -20.87 -9.84 -6.87
N LEU A 72 -22.20 -9.76 -7.03
CA LEU A 72 -22.84 -8.97 -8.09
C LEU A 72 -22.54 -7.47 -7.94
N LYS A 73 -22.62 -6.94 -6.71
CA LYS A 73 -22.28 -5.55 -6.42
C LYS A 73 -20.80 -5.27 -6.73
N ALA A 74 -19.89 -6.18 -6.39
CA ALA A 74 -18.46 -6.04 -6.68
C ALA A 74 -18.17 -6.02 -8.19
N ARG A 75 -18.84 -6.87 -8.98
CA ARG A 75 -18.73 -6.85 -10.46
C ARG A 75 -19.23 -5.53 -11.05
N ARG A 76 -20.36 -5.01 -10.56
CA ARG A 76 -20.91 -3.69 -10.98
C ARG A 76 -20.00 -2.53 -10.59
N ALA A 77 -19.29 -2.65 -9.48
CA ALA A 77 -18.31 -1.67 -8.99
C ALA A 77 -16.96 -1.76 -9.71
N ASN A 78 -16.84 -2.54 -10.80
CA ASN A 78 -15.62 -2.74 -11.57
C ASN A 78 -14.44 -3.24 -10.72
N ALA A 79 -14.66 -4.21 -9.81
CA ALA A 79 -13.56 -4.94 -9.20
C ALA A 79 -12.74 -5.64 -10.30
N ASP A 80 -11.41 -5.67 -10.15
CA ASP A 80 -10.53 -6.26 -11.16
C ASP A 80 -10.71 -7.79 -11.27
N SER A 81 -11.11 -8.43 -10.17
CA SER A 81 -11.54 -9.83 -10.14
C SER A 81 -12.52 -10.06 -9.01
N VAL A 82 -13.46 -10.99 -9.24
CA VAL A 82 -14.40 -11.46 -8.21
C VAL A 82 -14.31 -12.97 -8.17
N ILE A 83 -13.94 -13.51 -7.01
CA ILE A 83 -13.83 -14.94 -6.75
C ILE A 83 -15.01 -15.36 -5.88
N GLU A 84 -15.80 -16.28 -6.35
CA GLU A 84 -16.91 -16.85 -5.57
C GLU A 84 -16.44 -18.04 -4.75
N ARG A 85 -17.27 -18.47 -3.81
CA ARG A 85 -16.96 -19.59 -2.91
C ARG A 85 -16.57 -20.86 -3.67
N ALA A 86 -17.29 -21.19 -4.74
CA ALA A 86 -17.03 -22.40 -5.55
C ALA A 86 -15.66 -22.32 -6.23
N ASP A 87 -15.30 -21.14 -6.79
CA ASP A 87 -14.01 -20.92 -7.41
C ASP A 87 -12.87 -21.01 -6.40
N LEU A 88 -13.09 -20.45 -5.20
CA LEU A 88 -12.12 -20.52 -4.11
C LEU A 88 -11.86 -21.96 -3.66
N GLU A 89 -12.91 -22.78 -3.52
CA GLU A 89 -12.79 -24.21 -3.23
C GLU A 89 -12.08 -24.96 -4.36
N GLY A 90 -12.33 -24.61 -5.61
CA GLY A 90 -11.65 -25.16 -6.78
C GLY A 90 -10.15 -24.81 -6.89
N LEU A 91 -9.71 -23.74 -6.22
CA LEU A 91 -8.31 -23.34 -6.11
C LEU A 91 -7.56 -24.09 -4.99
N ALA A 92 -8.27 -24.82 -4.12
CA ALA A 92 -7.66 -25.58 -3.05
C ALA A 92 -6.61 -26.58 -3.59
N GLY A 93 -5.40 -26.54 -3.04
CA GLY A 93 -4.29 -27.38 -3.47
C GLY A 93 -3.51 -26.91 -4.70
N LYS A 94 -4.02 -25.97 -5.50
CA LYS A 94 -3.38 -25.45 -6.71
C LYS A 94 -2.37 -24.34 -6.41
N LYS A 95 -1.26 -24.66 -5.77
CA LYS A 95 -0.25 -23.68 -5.32
C LYS A 95 0.25 -22.71 -6.40
N LYS A 96 0.34 -23.16 -7.67
CA LYS A 96 0.80 -22.31 -8.77
C LYS A 96 -0.22 -21.21 -9.09
N GLU A 97 -1.52 -21.55 -9.14
CA GLU A 97 -2.60 -20.59 -9.41
C GLU A 97 -2.75 -19.58 -8.27
N LEU A 98 -2.67 -20.05 -7.01
CA LEU A 98 -2.68 -19.18 -5.83
C LEU A 98 -1.53 -18.17 -5.81
N ARG A 99 -0.32 -18.59 -6.23
CA ARG A 99 0.82 -17.67 -6.36
C ARG A 99 0.61 -16.63 -7.45
N LYS A 100 0.07 -17.02 -8.61
CA LYS A 100 -0.26 -16.10 -9.69
C LYS A 100 -1.28 -15.05 -9.24
N LEU A 101 -2.35 -15.46 -8.57
CA LEU A 101 -3.34 -14.54 -7.98
C LEU A 101 -2.68 -13.55 -7.01
N ALA A 102 -1.81 -14.02 -6.13
CA ALA A 102 -1.12 -13.17 -5.18
C ALA A 102 -0.12 -12.20 -5.83
N GLU A 103 0.36 -12.48 -7.03
CA GLU A 103 1.23 -11.61 -7.83
C GLU A 103 0.44 -10.59 -8.65
N GLU A 104 -0.70 -11.01 -9.17
CA GLU A 104 -1.53 -10.21 -10.05
C GLU A 104 -2.31 -9.12 -9.33
N TYR A 105 -2.81 -9.42 -8.11
CA TYR A 105 -3.63 -8.48 -7.34
C TYR A 105 -2.85 -7.94 -6.13
N ASP A 106 -3.06 -6.65 -5.86
CA ASP A 106 -2.37 -5.95 -4.78
C ASP A 106 -3.15 -6.01 -3.47
N ILE A 107 -4.47 -5.91 -3.54
CA ILE A 107 -5.35 -5.88 -2.39
C ILE A 107 -6.46 -6.92 -2.55
N PHE A 108 -6.75 -7.60 -1.46
CA PHE A 108 -7.84 -8.57 -1.37
C PHE A 108 -8.88 -8.08 -0.38
N ILE A 109 -10.14 -8.17 -0.76
CA ILE A 109 -11.30 -7.88 0.10
C ILE A 109 -12.11 -9.18 0.20
N SER A 110 -12.48 -9.60 1.40
CA SER A 110 -13.27 -10.81 1.58
C SER A 110 -14.50 -10.56 2.44
N GLU A 111 -15.59 -11.18 2.07
CA GLU A 111 -16.78 -11.27 2.91
C GLU A 111 -16.43 -11.99 4.23
N ALA A 112 -16.88 -11.42 5.37
CA ALA A 112 -16.51 -11.93 6.70
C ALA A 112 -16.82 -13.43 6.92
N PRO A 113 -17.97 -13.98 6.49
CA PRO A 113 -18.25 -15.42 6.58
C PRO A 113 -17.29 -16.31 5.80
N LEU A 114 -16.68 -15.80 4.73
CA LEU A 114 -15.73 -16.56 3.91
C LEU A 114 -14.29 -16.52 4.45
N MET A 115 -13.99 -15.64 5.41
CA MET A 115 -12.64 -15.46 5.95
C MET A 115 -11.97 -16.77 6.48
N PRO A 116 -12.68 -17.67 7.18
CA PRO A 116 -12.07 -18.94 7.61
C PRO A 116 -11.61 -19.82 6.45
N LEU A 117 -12.41 -19.85 5.35
CA LEU A 117 -12.08 -20.59 4.14
C LEU A 117 -10.91 -19.95 3.40
N VAL A 118 -10.94 -18.64 3.26
CA VAL A 118 -9.86 -17.84 2.66
C VAL A 118 -8.56 -18.01 3.44
N GLY A 119 -8.61 -17.96 4.77
CA GLY A 119 -7.45 -18.18 5.63
C GLY A 119 -6.80 -19.57 5.43
N ARG A 120 -7.62 -20.60 5.22
CA ARG A 120 -7.15 -21.98 4.97
C ARG A 120 -6.50 -22.12 3.58
N ILE A 121 -7.11 -21.55 2.53
CA ILE A 121 -6.68 -21.75 1.14
C ILE A 121 -5.62 -20.73 0.73
N LEU A 122 -5.89 -19.44 0.93
CA LEU A 122 -5.04 -18.32 0.49
C LEU A 122 -4.02 -17.88 1.55
N GLY A 123 -4.30 -18.13 2.84
CA GLY A 123 -3.45 -17.71 3.96
C GLY A 123 -1.97 -18.08 3.82
N PRO A 124 -1.61 -19.32 3.47
CA PRO A 124 -0.22 -19.73 3.27
C PRO A 124 0.53 -18.95 2.18
N VAL A 125 -0.19 -18.35 1.24
CA VAL A 125 0.41 -17.59 0.13
C VAL A 125 0.33 -16.08 0.36
N LEU A 126 -0.80 -15.57 0.85
CA LEU A 126 -1.01 -14.14 1.08
C LEU A 126 -0.39 -13.64 2.38
N GLY A 127 -0.37 -14.47 3.44
CA GLY A 127 0.18 -14.10 4.74
C GLY A 127 1.64 -13.64 4.69
N PRO A 128 2.58 -14.46 4.15
CA PRO A 128 3.99 -14.06 4.02
C PRO A 128 4.20 -12.82 3.16
N ARG A 129 3.29 -12.57 2.19
CA ARG A 129 3.33 -11.40 1.31
C ARG A 129 2.74 -10.15 1.97
N GLY A 130 2.01 -10.30 3.08
CA GLY A 130 1.31 -9.21 3.78
C GLY A 130 0.09 -8.69 3.01
N LYS A 131 -0.51 -9.53 2.16
CA LYS A 131 -1.71 -9.24 1.35
C LYS A 131 -2.96 -9.94 1.91
N MET A 132 -3.05 -10.09 3.24
CA MET A 132 -4.24 -10.71 3.86
C MET A 132 -5.50 -9.92 3.51
N PRO A 133 -6.61 -10.61 3.18
CA PRO A 133 -7.84 -9.94 2.83
C PRO A 133 -8.41 -9.09 3.95
N VAL A 134 -8.99 -7.95 3.57
CA VAL A 134 -9.75 -7.09 4.49
C VAL A 134 -11.16 -7.65 4.64
N PRO A 135 -11.59 -7.99 5.88
CA PRO A 135 -12.94 -8.52 6.10
C PRO A 135 -13.98 -7.41 5.93
N VAL A 136 -15.07 -7.74 5.24
CA VAL A 136 -16.16 -6.81 4.97
C VAL A 136 -17.49 -7.47 5.34
N ALA A 137 -18.40 -6.69 5.93
CA ALA A 137 -19.75 -7.15 6.23
C ALA A 137 -20.55 -7.38 4.92
N PRO A 138 -21.48 -8.34 4.89
CA PRO A 138 -22.28 -8.64 3.70
C PRO A 138 -23.08 -7.45 3.16
N ASN A 139 -23.45 -6.52 4.02
CA ASN A 139 -24.24 -5.34 3.67
C ASN A 139 -23.43 -4.07 3.41
N ALA A 140 -22.08 -4.18 3.37
CA ALA A 140 -21.24 -3.02 3.16
C ALA A 140 -21.30 -2.48 1.74
N ASP A 141 -21.05 -1.17 1.61
CA ASP A 141 -20.90 -0.54 0.30
C ASP A 141 -19.53 -0.91 -0.30
N ILE A 142 -19.53 -1.97 -1.11
CA ILE A 142 -18.34 -2.50 -1.75
C ILE A 142 -17.74 -1.52 -2.77
N ALA A 143 -18.57 -0.64 -3.37
CA ALA A 143 -18.09 0.30 -4.38
C ALA A 143 -17.18 1.37 -3.77
N SER A 144 -17.60 1.96 -2.65
CA SER A 144 -16.78 2.93 -1.92
C SER A 144 -15.49 2.29 -1.37
N LEU A 145 -15.57 1.04 -0.90
CA LEU A 145 -14.40 0.30 -0.42
C LEU A 145 -13.39 0.02 -1.53
N ILE A 146 -13.84 -0.41 -2.72
CA ILE A 146 -12.95 -0.62 -3.87
C ILE A 146 -12.28 0.70 -4.28
N ALA A 147 -13.05 1.78 -4.37
CA ALA A 147 -12.50 3.11 -4.72
C ALA A 147 -11.46 3.58 -3.70
N LYS A 148 -11.71 3.35 -2.41
CA LYS A 148 -10.79 3.64 -1.31
C LYS A 148 -9.50 2.82 -1.43
N HIS A 149 -9.63 1.51 -1.58
CA HIS A 149 -8.48 0.61 -1.65
C HIS A 149 -7.61 0.81 -2.90
N ARG A 150 -8.17 1.35 -3.99
CA ARG A 150 -7.37 1.73 -5.17
C ARG A 150 -6.39 2.87 -4.91
N LYS A 151 -6.67 3.73 -3.92
CA LYS A 151 -5.81 4.85 -3.50
C LYS A 151 -4.99 4.53 -2.26
N THR A 152 -5.05 3.31 -1.77
CA THR A 152 -4.42 2.91 -0.52
C THR A 152 -3.04 2.33 -0.77
N ILE A 153 -2.10 2.63 0.11
CA ILE A 153 -0.78 1.99 0.15
C ILE A 153 -0.58 1.26 1.46
N VAL A 154 0.25 0.22 1.43
CA VAL A 154 0.66 -0.52 2.63
C VAL A 154 2.05 -0.05 3.05
N VAL A 155 2.12 0.61 4.18
CA VAL A 155 3.37 1.05 4.81
C VAL A 155 3.79 -0.02 5.81
N ARG A 156 4.97 -0.62 5.61
CA ARG A 156 5.44 -1.70 6.48
C ARG A 156 6.93 -1.62 6.77
N MET A 157 7.27 -2.01 7.98
CA MET A 157 8.62 -2.25 8.43
C MET A 157 8.78 -3.75 8.74
N ARG A 158 9.83 -4.40 8.23
CA ARG A 158 10.02 -5.85 8.39
C ARG A 158 11.26 -6.17 9.22
N ASN A 159 12.40 -6.31 8.56
CA ASN A 159 13.66 -6.79 9.15
C ASN A 159 14.64 -5.66 9.46
N GLN A 160 14.41 -4.49 8.91
CA GLN A 160 15.25 -3.32 9.06
C GLN A 160 14.38 -2.13 9.48
N PRO A 161 14.92 -1.18 10.26
CA PRO A 161 14.20 0.00 10.70
C PRO A 161 14.06 1.02 9.55
N ILE A 162 13.59 0.55 8.40
CA ILE A 162 13.39 1.33 7.18
C ILE A 162 11.98 1.11 6.67
N ILE A 163 11.31 2.20 6.38
CA ILE A 163 10.01 2.21 5.69
C ILE A 163 10.23 2.69 4.27
N GLN A 164 9.72 1.92 3.31
CA GLN A 164 9.68 2.29 1.89
C GLN A 164 8.26 2.18 1.40
N CYS A 165 7.76 3.25 0.79
CA CYS A 165 6.42 3.27 0.20
C CYS A 165 6.39 4.17 -1.03
N SER A 166 5.56 3.79 -2.01
CA SER A 166 5.33 4.61 -3.19
C SER A 166 4.29 5.68 -2.86
N VAL A 167 4.59 6.93 -3.15
CA VAL A 167 3.72 8.08 -2.87
C VAL A 167 3.07 8.67 -4.13
N GLY A 168 3.52 8.24 -5.31
CA GLY A 168 2.95 8.67 -6.58
C GLY A 168 3.83 8.36 -7.77
N THR A 169 3.63 9.07 -8.85
CA THR A 169 4.41 8.97 -10.09
C THR A 169 5.01 10.33 -10.48
N GLU A 170 6.02 10.32 -11.35
CA GLU A 170 6.71 11.52 -11.81
C GLU A 170 5.78 12.53 -12.54
N ASN A 171 4.67 12.05 -13.12
CA ASN A 171 3.71 12.89 -13.83
C ASN A 171 2.75 13.68 -12.90
N MET A 172 2.70 13.34 -11.62
CA MET A 172 1.87 14.05 -10.64
C MET A 172 2.46 15.42 -10.31
N ASN A 173 1.62 16.35 -9.91
CA ASN A 173 2.05 17.65 -9.42
C ASN A 173 2.84 17.53 -8.12
N GLU A 174 3.71 18.47 -7.85
CA GLU A 174 4.54 18.47 -6.64
C GLU A 174 3.71 18.60 -5.37
N GLU A 175 2.63 19.39 -5.44
CA GLU A 175 1.69 19.57 -4.33
C GLU A 175 0.92 18.27 -4.02
N GLU A 176 0.48 17.54 -5.05
CA GLU A 176 -0.18 16.24 -4.88
C GLU A 176 0.75 15.22 -4.22
N LEU A 177 2.02 15.19 -4.65
CA LEU A 177 3.04 14.34 -4.03
C LEU A 177 3.32 14.75 -2.58
N PHE A 178 3.35 16.04 -2.30
CA PHE A 178 3.49 16.56 -0.94
C PHE A 178 2.33 16.10 -0.04
N ASP A 179 1.09 16.23 -0.49
CA ASP A 179 -0.09 15.84 0.27
C ASP A 179 -0.08 14.33 0.58
N ASN A 180 0.31 13.51 -0.41
CA ASN A 180 0.49 12.07 -0.22
C ASN A 180 1.59 11.75 0.81
N ILE A 181 2.75 12.42 0.73
CA ILE A 181 3.84 12.28 1.71
C ILE A 181 3.36 12.67 3.10
N GLN A 182 2.63 13.78 3.21
CA GLN A 182 2.11 14.26 4.47
C GLN A 182 1.10 13.27 5.09
N ALA A 183 0.24 12.63 4.28
CA ALA A 183 -0.68 11.60 4.75
C ALA A 183 0.08 10.40 5.36
N VAL A 184 1.15 9.95 4.70
CA VAL A 184 2.01 8.88 5.24
C VAL A 184 2.68 9.30 6.56
N LEU A 185 3.23 10.50 6.62
CA LEU A 185 3.90 11.00 7.83
C LEU A 185 2.94 11.12 9.02
N ARG A 186 1.70 11.58 8.82
CA ARG A 186 0.67 11.67 9.86
C ARG A 186 0.32 10.31 10.45
N VAL A 187 0.16 9.29 9.60
CA VAL A 187 -0.12 7.92 10.08
C VAL A 187 1.04 7.38 10.88
N LEU A 188 2.28 7.60 10.43
CA LEU A 188 3.48 7.16 11.14
C LEU A 188 3.69 7.91 12.45
N GLU A 189 3.37 9.20 12.52
CA GLU A 189 3.45 9.99 13.74
C GLU A 189 2.59 9.39 14.86
N GLY A 190 1.38 8.93 14.53
CA GLY A 190 0.48 8.28 15.49
C GLY A 190 0.92 6.87 15.92
N LYS A 191 1.83 6.21 15.17
CA LYS A 191 2.27 4.83 15.44
C LYS A 191 3.65 4.73 16.06
N LEU A 192 4.48 5.74 15.87
CA LEU A 192 5.83 5.79 16.43
C LEU A 192 5.78 6.39 17.85
N LYS A 193 6.52 5.80 18.81
CA LYS A 193 6.54 6.23 20.22
C LYS A 193 6.86 7.72 20.41
N ARG A 194 7.80 8.23 19.63
CA ARG A 194 8.24 9.63 19.68
C ARG A 194 7.77 10.42 18.44
N GLY A 195 6.78 9.89 17.72
CA GLY A 195 6.29 10.49 16.49
C GLY A 195 7.39 10.68 15.47
N LEU A 196 7.40 11.80 14.77
CA LEU A 196 8.38 12.12 13.72
C LEU A 196 9.83 12.23 14.22
N LYS A 197 10.08 12.33 15.54
CA LYS A 197 11.44 12.37 16.12
C LYS A 197 12.20 11.04 15.94
N ASN A 198 11.49 9.93 15.76
CA ASN A 198 12.09 8.65 15.43
C ASN A 198 12.66 8.59 13.99
N ILE A 199 12.29 9.53 13.12
CA ILE A 199 12.79 9.58 11.74
C ILE A 199 14.12 10.33 11.75
N LYS A 200 15.21 9.59 11.48
CA LYS A 200 16.57 10.15 11.39
C LYS A 200 16.84 10.76 10.03
N LEU A 201 16.46 10.05 8.98
CA LEU A 201 16.70 10.44 7.59
C LEU A 201 15.47 10.13 6.75
N ALA A 202 15.13 11.04 5.86
CA ALA A 202 14.08 10.87 4.87
C ALA A 202 14.66 11.13 3.47
N TYR A 203 14.31 10.27 2.52
CA TYR A 203 14.75 10.39 1.14
C TYR A 203 13.55 10.26 0.22
N ILE A 204 13.61 10.97 -0.90
CA ILE A 204 12.70 10.80 -2.03
C ILE A 204 13.53 10.28 -3.20
N LYS A 205 12.99 9.31 -3.92
CA LYS A 205 13.65 8.69 -5.05
C LYS A 205 12.64 8.35 -6.12
N THR A 206 12.99 8.59 -7.39
CA THR A 206 12.28 7.98 -8.52
C THR A 206 12.85 6.59 -8.80
N SER A 207 12.09 5.72 -9.50
CA SER A 207 12.48 4.30 -9.72
C SER A 207 13.92 4.12 -10.18
N MET A 208 14.38 4.94 -11.13
CA MET A 208 15.73 4.88 -11.71
C MET A 208 16.62 6.09 -11.36
N GLY A 209 16.06 7.05 -10.62
CA GLY A 209 16.80 8.25 -10.21
C GLY A 209 17.69 8.03 -9.00
N THR A 210 18.51 9.02 -8.70
CA THR A 210 19.32 9.06 -7.47
C THR A 210 18.47 9.48 -6.27
N PRO A 211 18.68 8.92 -5.07
CA PRO A 211 17.98 9.34 -3.89
C PRO A 211 18.33 10.78 -3.50
N VAL A 212 17.32 11.59 -3.22
CA VAL A 212 17.47 12.96 -2.73
C VAL A 212 17.08 12.99 -1.26
N LYS A 213 17.97 13.49 -0.44
CA LYS A 213 17.74 13.62 1.00
C LYS A 213 16.84 14.84 1.26
N ILE A 214 15.76 14.63 2.01
CA ILE A 214 14.99 15.73 2.56
C ILE A 214 15.82 16.31 3.71
N LYS A 215 16.24 17.57 3.55
CA LYS A 215 16.97 18.28 4.61
C LYS A 215 15.97 18.73 5.68
N PRO A 216 16.35 18.71 6.95
CA PRO A 216 15.49 19.20 8.04
C PRO A 216 15.33 20.70 7.99
#